data_a6dbdfbcc9df340ffd102d9da9b8acab
#
_entry.id   a6dbdfbcc9df340ffd102d9da9b8acab
#
_cell.length_a   1.000
_cell.length_b   1.000
_cell.length_c   1.000
_cell.angle_alpha   90.00
_cell.angle_beta   90.00
_cell.angle_gamma   90.00
#
_symmetry.space_group_name_H-M   'P 1'
#
loop_
_entity.id
_entity.type
_entity.pdbx_description
1 polymer ?
#
loop_
_entity_poly.entity_id
_entity_poly.type
_entity_poly.pdbx_seq_one_letter_code
_entity_poly.pdbx_strand_id
1 'polypeptide(L)'
;MSGPRDAGWSGDPRYYPPRPPRRHDEEHPGMANYPSDPDHSRRRPPPRGSSAHSDNRWLPPLDDDHHDGAGYDRGYDDDRDERRRDYDDRRGGPAGGEKITVTRAAAQRSREMGTKVYGLVHRAATADGADKSGLTALTWPVVANNALDAAMGIALANTLFFAAASGESKSKVALYLLITIAPFAVIAPLIGPALDRVQHGRRVALAVSFALRVVLALVLIGNYDGATGSYPPWVLYPCALGMMVLSKSFSVLRSAVTPRVLPPSIDLVRVNSRLTMFGLLGGTGLGGGLAAAFEYTFGLMHLPGALYVVAVVAVAGAVLTMRIPKWVEVTEGEVPATLSYHAPTEQLRHPHHDQSPRQPLGRNIITSLWGNCTIKALVGFLFLYPAFVAKSHDAGAWEQLKILGLIGAAAGIGNIAGNIASARLKLGHPAQVVVRATVIVTACAIAAAVAGNLMVAAAAALITSAATAISKASLDASLQHDLPEKSRASAFGRSESVLQLAWVIGGAIGVLIYTDLWVGFTAISALLIPGLAQTLVSYNGGSLIPGLGGNRPVLAEQEGPRPDPAAMPGARQGRI
;
A
#
# COMPACT_ATOMS: atom_id res chain seq x y z
N MET A 1 2.34 -42.19 62.91
CA MET A 1 0.97 -41.97 62.40
C MET A 1 1.08 -41.09 61.22
N SER A 2 1.31 -41.62 60.15
CA SER A 2 0.71 -41.86 58.87
C SER A 2 0.09 -40.54 58.26
N GLY A 3 0.88 -39.85 57.38
CA GLY A 3 0.42 -38.87 56.39
C GLY A 3 0.12 -39.59 55.06
N PRO A 4 -0.77 -39.05 54.22
CA PRO A 4 -1.09 -39.67 52.93
C PRO A 4 -0.12 -39.25 51.81
N ARG A 5 0.05 -40.20 50.94
CA ARG A 5 0.99 -40.31 49.82
C ARG A 5 0.66 -39.40 48.66
N ASP A 6 1.72 -38.90 48.04
CA ASP A 6 1.77 -38.27 46.72
C ASP A 6 1.15 -39.14 45.63
N ALA A 7 0.17 -38.59 44.90
CA ALA A 7 -0.30 -39.13 43.63
C ALA A 7 0.40 -38.39 42.48
N GLY A 8 1.36 -39.09 41.84
CA GLY A 8 2.09 -38.59 40.69
C GLY A 8 1.18 -38.38 39.49
N TRP A 9 1.27 -37.22 38.90
CA TRP A 9 0.71 -36.89 37.59
C TRP A 9 1.71 -37.31 36.51
N SER A 10 1.44 -38.43 35.85
CA SER A 10 2.07 -38.80 34.59
C SER A 10 1.26 -38.20 33.46
N GLY A 11 1.62 -36.99 33.01
CA GLY A 11 1.04 -36.36 31.85
C GLY A 11 1.65 -36.91 30.56
N ASP A 12 0.88 -37.66 29.78
CA ASP A 12 1.23 -38.04 28.41
C ASP A 12 1.23 -36.76 27.53
N PRO A 13 2.35 -36.38 26.85
CA PRO A 13 2.43 -35.16 26.07
C PRO A 13 1.61 -35.18 24.76
N ARG A 14 0.81 -36.20 24.51
CA ARG A 14 0.02 -36.36 23.27
C ARG A 14 -1.49 -36.12 23.38
N TYR A 15 -1.99 -35.76 24.57
CA TYR A 15 -3.42 -35.51 24.74
C TYR A 15 -3.75 -34.03 24.47
N TYR A 16 -4.10 -33.70 23.23
CA TYR A 16 -4.81 -32.47 22.88
C TYR A 16 -6.31 -32.72 23.07
N PRO A 17 -7.01 -31.99 23.93
CA PRO A 17 -8.47 -32.05 23.98
C PRO A 17 -9.05 -31.60 22.62
N PRO A 18 -10.12 -32.27 22.14
CA PRO A 18 -10.77 -31.88 20.89
C PRO A 18 -11.26 -30.42 21.00
N ARG A 19 -10.92 -29.60 20.01
CA ARG A 19 -11.43 -28.22 19.91
C ARG A 19 -12.95 -28.26 19.89
N PRO A 20 -13.64 -27.41 20.68
CA PRO A 20 -15.08 -27.29 20.59
C PRO A 20 -15.46 -26.92 19.15
N PRO A 21 -16.59 -27.43 18.63
CA PRO A 21 -17.06 -27.09 17.31
C PRO A 21 -17.27 -25.57 17.26
N ARG A 22 -16.68 -24.92 16.25
CA ARG A 22 -16.93 -23.50 15.98
C ARG A 22 -18.42 -23.36 15.72
N ARG A 23 -19.12 -22.56 16.50
CA ARG A 23 -20.47 -22.12 16.17
C ARG A 23 -20.37 -21.33 14.87
N HIS A 24 -21.12 -21.77 13.87
CA HIS A 24 -21.23 -21.11 12.56
C HIS A 24 -21.99 -19.77 12.60
N ASP A 25 -22.37 -19.30 13.78
CA ASP A 25 -23.32 -18.19 13.96
C ASP A 25 -22.65 -16.87 14.39
N GLU A 26 -21.31 -16.83 14.46
CA GLU A 26 -20.62 -15.55 14.57
C GLU A 26 -20.51 -14.92 13.18
N GLU A 27 -21.56 -14.22 12.77
CA GLU A 27 -21.59 -13.41 11.58
C GLU A 27 -20.45 -12.38 11.66
N HIS A 28 -19.52 -12.49 10.73
CA HIS A 28 -18.48 -11.51 10.53
C HIS A 28 -19.14 -10.14 10.29
N PRO A 29 -18.80 -9.05 11.03
CA PRO A 29 -19.46 -7.76 10.86
C PRO A 29 -19.47 -7.24 9.40
N GLY A 30 -18.51 -7.68 8.58
CA GLY A 30 -18.50 -7.43 7.13
C GLY A 30 -19.45 -8.31 6.33
N MET A 31 -19.91 -9.44 6.88
CA MET A 31 -20.84 -10.36 6.19
C MET A 31 -22.31 -10.02 6.42
N ALA A 32 -22.68 -9.29 7.44
CA ALA A 32 -24.05 -8.89 7.73
C ALA A 32 -24.72 -8.11 6.58
N ASN A 33 -23.93 -7.56 5.65
CA ASN A 33 -24.38 -6.79 4.50
C ASN A 33 -24.15 -7.48 3.14
N TYR A 34 -23.71 -8.76 3.14
CA TYR A 34 -23.69 -9.55 1.91
C TYR A 34 -25.11 -9.97 1.56
N PRO A 35 -25.58 -9.72 0.32
CA PRO A 35 -26.83 -10.31 -0.14
C PRO A 35 -26.70 -11.82 -0.07
N SER A 36 -27.54 -12.47 0.73
CA SER A 36 -27.63 -13.92 0.80
C SER A 36 -28.02 -14.43 -0.59
N ASP A 37 -27.15 -15.25 -1.18
CA ASP A 37 -27.41 -15.90 -2.45
C ASP A 37 -28.49 -16.98 -2.22
N PRO A 38 -29.70 -16.87 -2.79
CA PRO A 38 -30.81 -17.82 -2.56
C PRO A 38 -30.52 -19.23 -3.07
N ASP A 39 -29.44 -19.45 -3.83
CA ASP A 39 -29.15 -20.75 -4.46
C ASP A 39 -28.27 -21.68 -3.62
N HIS A 40 -27.67 -21.21 -2.50
CA HIS A 40 -26.85 -22.06 -1.64
C HIS A 40 -27.63 -23.05 -0.76
N SER A 41 -28.95 -22.90 -0.62
CA SER A 41 -29.76 -23.80 0.20
C SER A 41 -30.20 -25.11 -0.50
N ARG A 42 -29.90 -25.31 -1.80
CA ARG A 42 -30.38 -26.47 -2.59
C ARG A 42 -29.31 -27.46 -3.05
N ARG A 43 -28.01 -27.28 -2.72
CA ARG A 43 -27.00 -28.27 -3.07
C ARG A 43 -26.82 -29.30 -1.94
N ARG A 44 -27.46 -30.45 -2.09
CA ARG A 44 -27.18 -31.67 -1.31
C ARG A 44 -25.70 -32.06 -1.53
N PRO A 45 -24.94 -32.37 -0.47
CA PRO A 45 -23.62 -32.92 -0.65
C PRO A 45 -23.65 -34.29 -1.32
N PRO A 46 -22.71 -34.61 -2.21
CA PRO A 46 -22.61 -35.94 -2.79
C PRO A 46 -22.20 -36.97 -1.74
N PRO A 47 -22.59 -38.25 -1.92
CA PRO A 47 -22.31 -39.31 -0.96
C PRO A 47 -20.78 -39.57 -0.87
N ARG A 48 -20.30 -39.76 0.36
CA ARG A 48 -18.92 -40.15 0.66
C ARG A 48 -18.63 -41.54 0.12
N GLY A 49 -17.78 -41.60 -0.92
CA GLY A 49 -17.14 -42.82 -1.40
C GLY A 49 -15.63 -42.72 -1.19
N SER A 50 -15.11 -43.70 -0.48
CA SER A 50 -13.74 -44.09 -0.16
C SER A 50 -12.58 -43.56 -1.00
N SER A 51 -11.55 -43.10 -0.25
CA SER A 51 -10.09 -43.25 -0.43
C SER A 51 -9.50 -43.27 -1.84
N ALA A 52 -8.64 -42.30 -2.18
CA ALA A 52 -7.26 -42.55 -2.60
C ALA A 52 -6.54 -41.26 -3.00
N HIS A 53 -5.32 -41.12 -2.53
CA HIS A 53 -4.12 -40.45 -3.08
C HIS A 53 -4.23 -39.02 -3.63
N SER A 54 -3.50 -38.18 -2.91
CA SER A 54 -2.99 -36.86 -3.34
C SER A 54 -2.03 -37.03 -4.51
N ASP A 55 -2.33 -36.41 -5.65
CA ASP A 55 -1.32 -36.02 -6.63
C ASP A 55 -1.65 -34.62 -7.18
N ASN A 56 -0.81 -33.66 -6.78
CA ASN A 56 -0.74 -32.34 -7.35
C ASN A 56 -0.14 -32.43 -8.78
N ARG A 57 -0.94 -32.24 -9.80
CA ARG A 57 -0.45 -31.90 -11.14
C ARG A 57 -1.34 -30.86 -11.81
N TRP A 58 -0.83 -29.66 -11.84
CA TRP A 58 -1.31 -28.58 -12.69
C TRP A 58 -0.42 -28.49 -13.93
N LEU A 59 -0.74 -29.25 -14.97
CA LEU A 59 -0.34 -28.99 -16.36
C LEU A 59 -1.39 -29.64 -17.26
N PRO A 60 -1.91 -28.94 -18.28
CA PRO A 60 -2.79 -29.54 -19.27
C PRO A 60 -1.99 -30.50 -20.16
N PRO A 61 -2.58 -31.63 -20.60
CA PRO A 61 -1.92 -32.55 -21.49
C PRO A 61 -1.73 -31.95 -22.88
N LEU A 62 -0.57 -32.20 -23.46
CA LEU A 62 -0.29 -32.05 -24.89
C LEU A 62 -0.93 -33.24 -25.61
N ASP A 63 -1.66 -32.97 -26.71
CA ASP A 63 -2.21 -33.96 -27.60
C ASP A 63 -1.07 -34.64 -28.35
N ASP A 64 -0.93 -35.96 -28.19
CA ASP A 64 -0.19 -36.84 -29.11
C ASP A 64 -1.19 -37.70 -29.87
N ASP A 65 -1.20 -37.50 -31.20
CA ASP A 65 -1.87 -38.34 -32.17
C ASP A 65 -1.30 -39.77 -32.15
N HIS A 66 -2.17 -40.80 -32.09
CA HIS A 66 -2.02 -41.99 -32.90
C HIS A 66 -3.31 -42.83 -32.93
N HIS A 67 -3.63 -43.23 -34.17
CA HIS A 67 -4.63 -44.15 -34.70
C HIS A 67 -4.96 -45.39 -33.86
N ASP A 68 -6.25 -45.81 -33.83
CA ASP A 68 -6.77 -46.93 -34.63
C ASP A 68 -8.23 -47.26 -34.24
N GLY A 69 -9.04 -47.31 -35.24
CA GLY A 69 -9.99 -48.30 -35.68
C GLY A 69 -11.22 -48.70 -34.85
N ALA A 70 -12.32 -48.62 -35.55
CA ALA A 70 -13.54 -49.40 -35.50
C ALA A 70 -14.81 -48.68 -35.05
N GLY A 71 -15.57 -48.31 -36.01
CA GLY A 71 -16.97 -48.33 -36.32
C GLY A 71 -18.03 -48.37 -35.21
N TYR A 72 -18.96 -47.40 -35.28
CA TYR A 72 -20.39 -47.64 -35.25
C TYR A 72 -21.11 -46.45 -35.91
N ASP A 73 -21.80 -46.80 -36.94
CA ASP A 73 -22.74 -46.08 -37.79
C ASP A 73 -23.99 -45.69 -36.99
N ARG A 74 -24.41 -44.39 -37.13
CA ARG A 74 -25.84 -43.98 -37.20
C ARG A 74 -25.97 -42.44 -37.17
N GLY A 75 -26.24 -41.92 -38.37
CA GLY A 75 -27.32 -40.97 -38.61
C GLY A 75 -27.27 -39.61 -37.93
N TYR A 76 -26.69 -38.64 -38.60
CA TYR A 76 -27.13 -37.25 -38.65
C TYR A 76 -26.59 -36.61 -39.93
N ASP A 77 -27.29 -36.92 -41.03
CA ASP A 77 -27.26 -36.13 -42.26
C ASP A 77 -28.39 -35.10 -42.15
N ASP A 78 -28.05 -33.86 -41.73
CA ASP A 78 -28.91 -32.70 -42.08
C ASP A 78 -28.19 -31.32 -41.89
N ASP A 79 -27.02 -31.25 -41.28
CA ASP A 79 -26.36 -29.96 -41.01
C ASP A 79 -25.19 -29.60 -41.95
N ARG A 80 -25.00 -30.36 -43.04
CA ARG A 80 -23.89 -30.09 -43.98
C ARG A 80 -24.24 -29.20 -45.16
N ASP A 81 -25.51 -29.05 -45.47
CA ASP A 81 -25.96 -28.27 -46.63
C ASP A 81 -26.11 -26.78 -46.34
N GLU A 82 -26.31 -26.37 -45.09
CA GLU A 82 -26.35 -24.94 -44.74
C GLU A 82 -24.92 -24.31 -44.69
N ARG A 83 -23.89 -25.06 -44.31
CA ARG A 83 -22.52 -24.53 -44.29
C ARG A 83 -21.82 -24.45 -45.65
N ARG A 84 -22.32 -25.14 -46.67
CA ARG A 84 -21.81 -25.00 -48.05
C ARG A 84 -22.40 -23.81 -48.78
N ARG A 85 -23.63 -23.39 -48.47
CA ARG A 85 -24.22 -22.20 -49.08
C ARG A 85 -23.59 -20.88 -48.56
N ASP A 86 -23.09 -20.87 -47.32
CA ASP A 86 -22.41 -19.70 -46.77
C ASP A 86 -20.97 -19.52 -47.28
N TYR A 87 -20.37 -20.52 -47.93
CA TYR A 87 -19.02 -20.46 -48.47
C TYR A 87 -18.94 -20.03 -49.93
N ASP A 88 -20.00 -20.25 -50.69
CA ASP A 88 -20.02 -19.88 -52.14
C ASP A 88 -20.56 -18.46 -52.37
N ASP A 89 -21.30 -17.89 -51.43
CA ASP A 89 -21.79 -16.50 -51.55
C ASP A 89 -20.74 -15.42 -51.22
N ARG A 90 -19.54 -15.84 -50.81
CA ARG A 90 -18.43 -14.92 -50.55
C ARG A 90 -17.44 -14.73 -51.71
N ARG A 91 -17.71 -15.31 -52.86
CA ARG A 91 -16.81 -15.20 -54.06
C ARG A 91 -17.29 -14.21 -55.12
N GLY A 92 -18.28 -13.38 -54.84
CA GLY A 92 -18.84 -12.45 -55.82
C GLY A 92 -18.94 -11.01 -55.32
N GLY A 93 -17.84 -10.38 -54.84
CA GLY A 93 -17.84 -8.94 -54.52
C GLY A 93 -16.70 -8.25 -55.29
N PRO A 94 -16.94 -7.04 -55.87
CA PRO A 94 -15.96 -6.38 -56.70
C PRO A 94 -14.76 -5.92 -55.86
N ALA A 95 -13.57 -6.12 -56.42
CA ALA A 95 -12.29 -5.66 -55.92
C ALA A 95 -12.26 -4.13 -55.78
N GLY A 96 -12.68 -3.63 -54.60
CA GLY A 96 -12.40 -2.30 -54.13
C GLY A 96 -11.50 -2.45 -52.90
N GLY A 97 -10.24 -2.71 -53.09
CA GLY A 97 -9.24 -2.70 -52.01
C GLY A 97 -9.13 -1.32 -51.40
N GLU A 98 -9.97 -1.03 -50.39
CA GLU A 98 -9.80 0.15 -49.53
C GLU A 98 -8.43 -0.03 -48.86
N LYS A 99 -7.43 0.71 -49.36
CA LYS A 99 -6.08 0.75 -48.79
C LYS A 99 -6.20 1.17 -47.35
N ILE A 100 -6.17 0.19 -46.43
CA ILE A 100 -6.13 0.48 -45.00
C ILE A 100 -4.87 1.31 -44.76
N THR A 101 -5.05 2.59 -44.57
CA THR A 101 -3.97 3.52 -44.27
C THR A 101 -3.24 3.00 -43.02
N VAL A 102 -1.91 3.04 -43.00
CA VAL A 102 -1.05 2.57 -41.89
C VAL A 102 -1.52 3.12 -40.55
N THR A 103 -2.06 4.35 -40.55
CA THR A 103 -2.70 5.00 -39.40
C THR A 103 -3.97 4.29 -38.92
N ARG A 104 -4.79 3.75 -39.83
CA ARG A 104 -6.04 3.04 -39.47
C ARG A 104 -5.74 1.63 -38.92
N ALA A 105 -4.74 0.97 -39.49
CA ALA A 105 -4.25 -0.33 -38.96
C ALA A 105 -3.55 -0.18 -37.61
N ALA A 106 -2.80 0.90 -37.39
CA ALA A 106 -2.19 1.22 -36.11
C ALA A 106 -3.27 1.57 -35.06
N ALA A 107 -4.30 2.32 -35.43
CA ALA A 107 -5.42 2.65 -34.54
C ALA A 107 -6.27 1.43 -34.18
N GLN A 108 -6.46 0.48 -35.10
CA GLN A 108 -7.14 -0.79 -34.80
C GLN A 108 -6.31 -1.67 -33.88
N ARG A 109 -5.01 -1.85 -34.14
CA ARG A 109 -4.12 -2.60 -33.24
C ARG A 109 -4.00 -1.97 -31.86
N SER A 110 -3.97 -0.66 -31.74
CA SER A 110 -3.95 0.03 -30.44
C SER A 110 -5.28 -0.15 -29.68
N ARG A 111 -6.42 -0.14 -30.38
CA ARG A 111 -7.74 -0.45 -29.78
C ARG A 111 -7.83 -1.91 -29.31
N GLU A 112 -7.40 -2.87 -30.13
CA GLU A 112 -7.39 -4.29 -29.76
C GLU A 112 -6.44 -4.56 -28.59
N MET A 113 -5.26 -3.95 -28.59
CA MET A 113 -4.32 -4.04 -27.47
C MET A 113 -4.91 -3.39 -26.23
N GLY A 114 -5.52 -2.22 -26.35
CA GLY A 114 -6.22 -1.52 -25.26
C GLY A 114 -7.35 -2.36 -24.64
N THR A 115 -8.20 -2.99 -25.46
CA THR A 115 -9.29 -3.86 -24.98
C THR A 115 -8.77 -5.14 -24.33
N LYS A 116 -7.71 -5.76 -24.86
CA LYS A 116 -7.06 -6.92 -24.23
C LYS A 116 -6.42 -6.57 -22.89
N VAL A 117 -5.67 -5.47 -22.82
CA VAL A 117 -5.06 -4.97 -21.58
C VAL A 117 -6.15 -4.60 -20.56
N TYR A 118 -7.17 -3.89 -20.97
CA TYR A 118 -8.31 -3.57 -20.10
C TYR A 118 -9.00 -4.83 -19.57
N GLY A 119 -9.25 -5.82 -20.44
CA GLY A 119 -9.85 -7.10 -20.04
C GLY A 119 -8.98 -7.89 -19.05
N LEU A 120 -7.65 -7.87 -19.21
CA LEU A 120 -6.71 -8.48 -18.26
C LEU A 120 -6.69 -7.74 -16.91
N VAL A 121 -6.60 -6.42 -16.96
CA VAL A 121 -6.61 -5.56 -15.77
C VAL A 121 -7.95 -5.70 -15.02
N HIS A 122 -9.08 -5.68 -15.73
CA HIS A 122 -10.40 -5.83 -15.14
C HIS A 122 -10.56 -7.22 -14.50
N ARG A 123 -10.19 -8.30 -15.19
CA ARG A 123 -10.20 -9.66 -14.62
C ARG A 123 -9.31 -9.77 -13.38
N ALA A 124 -8.11 -9.19 -13.44
CA ALA A 124 -7.23 -9.15 -12.29
C ALA A 124 -7.80 -8.29 -11.14
N ALA A 125 -8.51 -7.20 -11.42
CA ALA A 125 -9.11 -6.34 -10.41
C ALA A 125 -10.37 -6.95 -9.76
N THR A 126 -11.10 -7.83 -10.45
CA THR A 126 -12.34 -8.48 -9.96
C THR A 126 -12.13 -9.90 -9.44
N ALA A 127 -10.93 -10.47 -9.60
CA ALA A 127 -10.62 -11.82 -9.15
C ALA A 127 -10.80 -11.98 -7.63
N ASP A 128 -10.98 -13.23 -7.18
CA ASP A 128 -11.03 -13.62 -5.76
C ASP A 128 -12.18 -12.94 -4.96
N GLY A 129 -13.30 -12.58 -5.62
CA GLY A 129 -14.45 -11.95 -4.96
C GLY A 129 -14.26 -10.46 -4.63
N ALA A 130 -13.26 -9.80 -5.24
CA ALA A 130 -12.94 -8.39 -5.00
C ALA A 130 -14.07 -7.42 -5.41
N ASP A 131 -14.88 -7.80 -6.37
CA ASP A 131 -16.07 -7.04 -6.81
C ASP A 131 -17.14 -7.00 -5.72
N LYS A 132 -17.39 -8.13 -5.05
CA LYS A 132 -18.41 -8.26 -3.99
C LYS A 132 -17.95 -7.60 -2.69
N SER A 133 -16.67 -7.66 -2.36
CA SER A 133 -16.11 -7.07 -1.13
C SER A 133 -15.93 -5.55 -1.19
N GLY A 134 -16.06 -4.92 -2.36
CA GLY A 134 -15.75 -3.51 -2.57
C GLY A 134 -14.26 -3.21 -2.82
N LEU A 135 -13.40 -4.22 -2.86
CA LEU A 135 -11.97 -4.05 -3.14
C LEU A 135 -11.72 -3.49 -4.54
N THR A 136 -12.48 -3.94 -5.55
CA THR A 136 -12.42 -3.39 -6.90
C THR A 136 -12.74 -1.90 -6.91
N ALA A 137 -13.75 -1.47 -6.14
CA ALA A 137 -14.12 -0.07 -6.03
C ALA A 137 -13.01 0.78 -5.36
N LEU A 138 -12.22 0.20 -4.43
CA LEU A 138 -11.06 0.87 -3.84
C LEU A 138 -9.83 0.87 -4.77
N THR A 139 -9.69 -0.13 -5.65
CA THR A 139 -8.52 -0.25 -6.54
C THR A 139 -8.39 0.97 -7.47
N TRP A 140 -9.49 1.43 -8.06
CA TRP A 140 -9.46 2.54 -9.00
C TRP A 140 -9.05 3.88 -8.39
N PRO A 141 -9.55 4.31 -7.22
CA PRO A 141 -9.01 5.48 -6.51
C PRO A 141 -7.52 5.36 -6.19
N VAL A 142 -7.02 4.15 -5.88
CA VAL A 142 -5.58 3.93 -5.65
C VAL A 142 -4.78 4.15 -6.93
N VAL A 143 -5.26 3.63 -8.07
CA VAL A 143 -4.65 3.88 -9.38
C VAL A 143 -4.67 5.36 -9.70
N ALA A 144 -5.80 6.05 -9.49
CA ALA A 144 -5.93 7.49 -9.73
C ALA A 144 -4.97 8.31 -8.84
N ASN A 145 -4.82 7.94 -7.55
CA ASN A 145 -3.87 8.62 -6.67
C ASN A 145 -2.42 8.50 -7.16
N ASN A 146 -2.00 7.30 -7.57
CA ASN A 146 -0.64 7.09 -8.08
C ASN A 146 -0.42 7.79 -9.44
N ALA A 147 -1.45 7.82 -10.29
CA ALA A 147 -1.40 8.55 -11.56
C ALA A 147 -1.26 10.06 -11.34
N LEU A 148 -2.02 10.58 -10.37
CA LEU A 148 -1.97 12.00 -9.99
C LEU A 148 -0.60 12.38 -9.41
N ASP A 149 -0.05 11.55 -8.53
CA ASP A 149 1.27 11.78 -7.93
C ASP A 149 2.37 11.76 -9.01
N ALA A 150 2.29 10.84 -9.97
CA ALA A 150 3.22 10.79 -11.10
C ALA A 150 3.08 11.99 -12.04
N ALA A 151 1.85 12.35 -12.40
CA ALA A 151 1.56 13.52 -13.24
C ALA A 151 2.02 14.82 -12.58
N MET A 152 1.82 14.95 -11.25
CA MET A 152 2.29 16.10 -10.48
C MET A 152 3.82 16.15 -10.44
N GLY A 153 4.49 14.99 -10.29
CA GLY A 153 5.95 14.89 -10.38
C GLY A 153 6.48 15.41 -11.72
N ILE A 154 5.81 15.08 -12.83
CA ILE A 154 6.18 15.57 -14.17
C ILE A 154 5.91 17.08 -14.29
N ALA A 155 4.71 17.54 -13.89
CA ALA A 155 4.33 18.95 -13.98
C ALA A 155 5.31 19.87 -13.21
N LEU A 156 5.84 19.39 -12.10
CA LEU A 156 6.73 20.18 -11.22
C LEU A 156 8.21 19.85 -11.41
N ALA A 157 8.56 18.85 -12.22
CA ALA A 157 9.95 18.40 -12.38
C ALA A 157 10.89 19.56 -12.78
N ASN A 158 10.44 20.41 -13.68
CA ASN A 158 11.22 21.54 -14.18
C ASN A 158 11.22 22.76 -13.24
N THR A 159 10.23 22.89 -12.37
CA THR A 159 10.02 24.09 -11.55
C THR A 159 10.48 23.92 -10.10
N LEU A 160 10.10 22.82 -9.43
CA LEU A 160 10.45 22.59 -8.02
C LEU A 160 11.93 22.25 -7.82
N PHE A 161 12.50 21.47 -8.75
CA PHE A 161 13.87 20.97 -8.61
C PHE A 161 14.89 21.75 -9.44
N PHE A 162 14.47 22.43 -10.51
CA PHE A 162 15.38 23.02 -11.49
C PHE A 162 15.33 24.54 -11.58
N ALA A 163 14.16 25.20 -11.41
CA ALA A 163 14.04 26.65 -11.51
C ALA A 163 14.56 27.40 -10.28
N ALA A 164 14.36 26.84 -9.08
CA ALA A 164 14.86 27.43 -7.83
C ALA A 164 16.40 27.52 -7.74
N ALA A 165 17.11 26.89 -8.66
CA ALA A 165 18.57 26.78 -8.59
C ALA A 165 19.31 27.58 -9.64
N SER A 166 18.66 28.25 -10.56
CA SER A 166 19.35 29.04 -11.57
C SER A 166 19.80 30.43 -11.10
N GLY A 167 19.44 30.86 -9.89
CA GLY A 167 19.83 32.18 -9.39
C GLY A 167 19.87 32.36 -7.88
N GLU A 168 19.43 31.39 -7.09
CA GLU A 168 19.37 31.54 -5.62
C GLU A 168 20.40 30.68 -4.88
N SER A 169 20.87 31.15 -3.74
CA SER A 169 21.82 30.41 -2.90
C SER A 169 21.19 29.11 -2.41
N LYS A 170 22.01 28.02 -2.29
CA LYS A 170 21.61 26.71 -1.77
C LYS A 170 20.83 26.81 -0.46
N SER A 171 21.17 27.78 0.40
CA SER A 171 20.50 28.03 1.68
C SER A 171 19.04 28.49 1.51
N LYS A 172 18.73 29.30 0.50
CA LYS A 172 17.35 29.75 0.25
C LYS A 172 16.49 28.60 -0.28
N VAL A 173 17.01 27.77 -1.18
CA VAL A 173 16.31 26.60 -1.69
C VAL A 173 16.04 25.60 -0.53
N ALA A 174 17.03 25.35 0.30
CA ALA A 174 16.86 24.52 1.50
C ALA A 174 15.81 25.09 2.47
N LEU A 175 15.82 26.41 2.67
CA LEU A 175 14.83 27.10 3.52
C LEU A 175 13.40 27.00 2.93
N TYR A 176 13.22 27.19 1.63
CA TYR A 176 11.92 27.03 0.97
C TYR A 176 11.41 25.59 1.09
N LEU A 177 12.28 24.61 0.88
CA LEU A 177 11.91 23.20 1.04
C LEU A 177 11.66 22.82 2.51
N LEU A 178 12.43 23.37 3.44
CA LEU A 178 12.16 23.20 4.87
C LEU A 178 10.79 23.78 5.24
N ILE A 179 10.48 25.00 4.83
CA ILE A 179 9.18 25.63 5.04
C ILE A 179 8.06 24.81 4.38
N THR A 180 8.33 24.15 3.26
CA THR A 180 7.40 23.27 2.57
C THR A 180 7.19 21.94 3.32
N ILE A 181 8.24 21.37 3.90
CA ILE A 181 8.21 20.07 4.59
C ILE A 181 7.80 20.22 6.07
N ALA A 182 8.16 21.31 6.74
CA ALA A 182 7.89 21.51 8.17
C ALA A 182 6.39 21.43 8.53
N PRO A 183 5.46 22.07 7.79
CA PRO A 183 4.03 21.91 8.05
C PRO A 183 3.57 20.46 7.93
N PHE A 184 4.15 19.69 7.00
CA PHE A 184 3.84 18.27 6.86
C PHE A 184 4.29 17.45 8.07
N ALA A 185 5.45 17.75 8.64
CA ALA A 185 5.95 17.10 9.86
C ALA A 185 5.00 17.34 11.06
N VAL A 186 4.34 18.50 11.10
CA VAL A 186 3.32 18.83 12.11
C VAL A 186 1.98 18.17 11.80
N ILE A 187 1.55 18.18 10.53
CA ILE A 187 0.24 17.66 10.10
C ILE A 187 0.22 16.12 10.11
N ALA A 188 1.31 15.45 9.70
CA ALA A 188 1.36 14.00 9.60
C ALA A 188 0.99 13.27 10.91
N PRO A 189 1.51 13.62 12.10
CA PRO A 189 1.09 12.99 13.35
C PRO A 189 -0.34 13.33 13.76
N LEU A 190 -0.89 14.45 13.27
CA LEU A 190 -2.26 14.86 13.54
C LEU A 190 -3.30 14.16 12.65
N ILE A 191 -2.88 13.65 11.49
CA ILE A 191 -3.79 12.96 10.55
C ILE A 191 -4.44 11.75 11.24
N GLY A 192 -3.67 10.92 11.95
CA GLY A 192 -4.18 9.74 12.64
C GLY A 192 -5.28 10.09 13.67
N PRO A 193 -4.99 10.93 14.68
CA PRO A 193 -6.00 11.38 15.66
C PRO A 193 -7.17 12.15 15.05
N ALA A 194 -6.93 12.92 13.98
CA ALA A 194 -8.01 13.62 13.28
C ALA A 194 -8.95 12.63 12.58
N LEU A 195 -8.40 11.55 11.97
CA LEU A 195 -9.18 10.49 11.33
C LEU A 195 -9.96 9.65 12.35
N ASP A 196 -9.41 9.41 13.55
CA ASP A 196 -10.13 8.74 14.64
C ASP A 196 -11.36 9.55 15.10
N ARG A 197 -11.33 10.89 14.96
CA ARG A 197 -12.48 11.76 15.26
C ARG A 197 -13.53 11.77 14.15
N VAL A 198 -13.15 11.46 12.93
CA VAL A 198 -14.09 11.31 11.79
C VAL A 198 -14.72 9.92 11.87
N GLN A 199 -15.68 9.76 12.79
CA GLN A 199 -16.39 8.50 13.00
C GLN A 199 -17.25 8.08 11.80
N HIS A 200 -17.68 9.04 10.98
CA HIS A 200 -18.45 8.81 9.75
C HIS A 200 -17.80 9.58 8.60
N GLY A 201 -17.74 8.97 7.40
CA GLY A 201 -17.32 9.70 6.20
C GLY A 201 -15.89 9.48 5.72
N ARG A 202 -15.24 8.34 6.03
CA ARG A 202 -13.91 7.99 5.48
C ARG A 202 -13.89 8.03 3.94
N ARG A 203 -14.98 7.58 3.29
CA ARG A 203 -15.16 7.66 1.85
C ARG A 203 -15.24 9.10 1.38
N VAL A 204 -16.00 9.94 2.09
CA VAL A 204 -16.10 11.38 1.81
C VAL A 204 -14.76 12.05 1.99
N ALA A 205 -14.00 11.75 3.06
CA ALA A 205 -12.66 12.29 3.29
C ALA A 205 -11.68 11.93 2.16
N LEU A 206 -11.74 10.67 1.65
CA LEU A 206 -10.99 10.26 0.47
C LEU A 206 -11.38 11.08 -0.77
N ALA A 207 -12.68 11.29 -1.03
CA ALA A 207 -13.16 12.09 -2.14
C ALA A 207 -12.77 13.57 -2.02
N VAL A 208 -12.87 14.15 -0.82
CA VAL A 208 -12.44 15.53 -0.51
C VAL A 208 -10.95 15.71 -0.79
N SER A 209 -10.11 14.70 -0.48
CA SER A 209 -8.68 14.77 -0.79
C SER A 209 -8.41 14.94 -2.29
N PHE A 210 -9.20 14.31 -3.14
CA PHE A 210 -9.14 14.50 -4.59
C PHE A 210 -9.73 15.84 -5.03
N ALA A 211 -10.89 16.22 -4.49
CA ALA A 211 -11.53 17.49 -4.82
C ALA A 211 -10.65 18.71 -4.51
N LEU A 212 -9.97 18.70 -3.37
CA LEU A 212 -9.00 19.74 -3.01
C LEU A 212 -7.81 19.79 -3.99
N ARG A 213 -7.37 18.62 -4.49
CA ARG A 213 -6.30 18.58 -5.51
C ARG A 213 -6.76 19.16 -6.85
N VAL A 214 -8.05 19.02 -7.22
CA VAL A 214 -8.60 19.71 -8.38
C VAL A 214 -8.45 21.22 -8.20
N VAL A 215 -8.84 21.77 -7.05
CA VAL A 215 -8.71 23.19 -6.76
C VAL A 215 -7.25 23.65 -6.87
N LEU A 216 -6.31 22.90 -6.24
CA LEU A 216 -4.89 23.25 -6.29
C LEU A 216 -4.32 23.17 -7.71
N ALA A 217 -4.76 22.20 -8.53
CA ALA A 217 -4.37 22.10 -9.93
C ALA A 217 -4.87 23.29 -10.74
N LEU A 218 -6.13 23.70 -10.53
CA LEU A 218 -6.70 24.87 -11.21
C LEU A 218 -5.99 26.17 -10.80
N VAL A 219 -5.61 26.31 -9.52
CA VAL A 219 -4.82 27.46 -9.05
C VAL A 219 -3.45 27.50 -9.73
N LEU A 220 -2.77 26.35 -9.87
CA LEU A 220 -1.50 26.27 -10.59
C LEU A 220 -1.67 26.59 -12.08
N ILE A 221 -2.67 26.02 -12.75
CA ILE A 221 -2.96 26.29 -14.16
C ILE A 221 -3.22 27.80 -14.39
N GLY A 222 -4.02 28.44 -13.52
CA GLY A 222 -4.35 29.84 -13.61
C GLY A 222 -3.20 30.81 -13.33
N ASN A 223 -2.11 30.34 -12.71
CA ASN A 223 -0.91 31.13 -12.41
C ASN A 223 0.32 30.69 -13.21
N TYR A 224 0.13 29.86 -14.24
CA TYR A 224 1.21 29.45 -15.10
C TYR A 224 1.58 30.58 -16.08
N ASP A 225 2.84 30.97 -16.10
CA ASP A 225 3.38 31.88 -17.07
C ASP A 225 3.94 31.11 -18.27
N GLY A 226 3.18 31.09 -19.36
CA GLY A 226 3.56 30.42 -20.60
C GLY A 226 4.80 30.99 -21.27
N ALA A 227 5.16 32.25 -21.02
CA ALA A 227 6.34 32.88 -21.60
C ALA A 227 7.63 32.40 -20.94
N THR A 228 7.62 32.22 -19.62
CA THR A 228 8.79 31.78 -18.84
C THR A 228 8.75 30.29 -18.52
N GLY A 229 7.62 29.60 -18.71
CA GLY A 229 7.43 28.20 -18.32
C GLY A 229 7.47 28.00 -16.81
N SER A 230 7.14 29.03 -16.01
CA SER A 230 7.32 29.03 -14.56
C SER A 230 6.06 29.44 -13.81
N TYR A 231 6.12 29.30 -12.49
CA TYR A 231 5.04 29.68 -11.57
C TYR A 231 5.58 30.67 -10.54
N PRO A 232 4.75 31.61 -10.05
CA PRO A 232 5.12 32.41 -8.90
C PRO A 232 5.42 31.53 -7.69
N PRO A 233 6.56 31.69 -6.99
CA PRO A 233 6.96 30.81 -5.87
C PRO A 233 5.92 30.72 -4.75
N TRP A 234 5.23 31.83 -4.47
CA TRP A 234 4.20 31.92 -3.43
C TRP A 234 2.91 31.12 -3.77
N VAL A 235 2.69 30.74 -5.05
CA VAL A 235 1.63 29.83 -5.49
C VAL A 235 2.17 28.39 -5.54
N LEU A 236 3.34 28.21 -6.16
CA LEU A 236 3.94 26.91 -6.44
C LEU A 236 4.16 26.10 -5.16
N TYR A 237 4.86 26.67 -4.18
CA TYR A 237 5.22 25.91 -2.96
C TYR A 237 4.02 25.52 -2.09
N PRO A 238 3.05 26.42 -1.79
CA PRO A 238 1.86 26.01 -1.05
C PRO A 238 1.01 24.98 -1.78
N CYS A 239 0.84 25.11 -3.11
CA CYS A 239 0.08 24.14 -3.89
C CYS A 239 0.77 22.77 -3.95
N ALA A 240 2.09 22.74 -4.20
CA ALA A 240 2.85 21.50 -4.20
C ALA A 240 2.82 20.80 -2.81
N LEU A 241 2.99 21.57 -1.74
CA LEU A 241 2.84 21.07 -0.37
C LEU A 241 1.44 20.52 -0.13
N GLY A 242 0.40 21.28 -0.48
CA GLY A 242 -0.99 20.85 -0.34
C GLY A 242 -1.27 19.55 -1.09
N MET A 243 -0.80 19.42 -2.33
CA MET A 243 -0.91 18.19 -3.13
C MET A 243 -0.24 17.00 -2.44
N MET A 244 0.98 17.18 -1.90
CA MET A 244 1.72 16.15 -1.20
C MET A 244 1.01 15.73 0.11
N VAL A 245 0.55 16.68 0.91
CA VAL A 245 -0.21 16.41 2.15
C VAL A 245 -1.47 15.62 1.84
N LEU A 246 -2.22 16.00 0.81
CA LEU A 246 -3.45 15.32 0.40
C LEU A 246 -3.17 13.90 -0.11
N SER A 247 -2.06 13.66 -0.84
CA SER A 247 -1.61 12.34 -1.26
C SER A 247 -1.31 11.44 -0.07
N LYS A 248 -0.59 11.96 0.92
CA LYS A 248 -0.27 11.20 2.13
C LYS A 248 -1.50 10.96 3.01
N SER A 249 -2.40 11.93 3.11
CA SER A 249 -3.70 11.77 3.78
C SER A 249 -4.55 10.68 3.11
N PHE A 250 -4.58 10.64 1.78
CA PHE A 250 -5.23 9.55 1.04
C PHE A 250 -4.62 8.19 1.42
N SER A 251 -3.30 8.08 1.47
CA SER A 251 -2.61 6.82 1.82
C SER A 251 -2.98 6.33 3.24
N VAL A 252 -3.06 7.23 4.21
CA VAL A 252 -3.48 6.92 5.59
C VAL A 252 -4.95 6.48 5.63
N LEU A 253 -5.85 7.23 4.98
CA LEU A 253 -7.28 6.89 4.87
C LEU A 253 -7.48 5.52 4.19
N ARG A 254 -6.77 5.29 3.08
CA ARG A 254 -6.80 4.01 2.37
C ARG A 254 -6.43 2.85 3.29
N SER A 255 -5.35 3.00 4.08
CA SER A 255 -4.89 1.92 4.97
C SER A 255 -5.93 1.57 6.04
N ALA A 256 -6.73 2.54 6.51
CA ALA A 256 -7.84 2.32 7.43
C ALA A 256 -9.08 1.69 6.75
N VAL A 257 -9.26 1.94 5.43
CA VAL A 257 -10.40 1.40 4.65
C VAL A 257 -10.12 -0.02 4.14
N THR A 258 -8.87 -0.33 3.78
CA THR A 258 -8.49 -1.62 3.15
C THR A 258 -8.95 -2.85 3.94
N PRO A 259 -8.80 -2.95 5.27
CA PRO A 259 -9.26 -4.12 6.02
C PRO A 259 -10.77 -4.36 5.95
N ARG A 260 -11.56 -3.31 5.68
CA ARG A 260 -13.03 -3.38 5.61
C ARG A 260 -13.56 -3.87 4.27
N VAL A 261 -12.75 -3.76 3.22
CA VAL A 261 -13.07 -4.27 1.87
C VAL A 261 -12.32 -5.57 1.55
N LEU A 262 -11.75 -6.22 2.56
CA LEU A 262 -10.99 -7.45 2.42
C LEU A 262 -11.91 -8.61 2.01
N PRO A 263 -11.69 -9.28 0.86
CA PRO A 263 -12.41 -10.49 0.51
C PRO A 263 -12.07 -11.63 1.48
N PRO A 264 -13.04 -12.51 1.84
CA PRO A 264 -12.78 -13.64 2.75
C PRO A 264 -11.77 -14.65 2.22
N SER A 265 -11.54 -14.67 0.90
CA SER A 265 -10.70 -15.64 0.20
C SER A 265 -9.20 -15.30 0.19
N ILE A 266 -8.83 -14.07 0.49
CA ILE A 266 -7.43 -13.60 0.39
C ILE A 266 -7.00 -12.80 1.61
N ASP A 267 -5.69 -12.86 1.90
CA ASP A 267 -5.08 -12.13 3.01
C ASP A 267 -4.84 -10.66 2.68
N LEU A 268 -4.81 -9.81 3.70
CA LEU A 268 -4.55 -8.38 3.57
C LEU A 268 -3.20 -8.08 2.91
N VAL A 269 -2.18 -8.91 3.13
CA VAL A 269 -0.86 -8.78 2.49
C VAL A 269 -1.00 -8.89 0.97
N ARG A 270 -1.77 -9.88 0.48
CA ARG A 270 -2.05 -10.03 -0.96
C ARG A 270 -2.86 -8.87 -1.52
N VAL A 271 -3.84 -8.39 -0.76
CA VAL A 271 -4.64 -7.21 -1.14
C VAL A 271 -3.75 -5.98 -1.26
N ASN A 272 -2.91 -5.69 -0.27
CA ASN A 272 -2.01 -4.54 -0.30
C ASN A 272 -0.97 -4.63 -1.42
N SER A 273 -0.38 -5.81 -1.65
CA SER A 273 0.53 -6.05 -2.79
C SER A 273 -0.18 -5.82 -4.12
N ARG A 274 -1.42 -6.31 -4.26
CA ARG A 274 -2.25 -6.11 -5.45
C ARG A 274 -2.57 -4.63 -5.69
N LEU A 275 -3.03 -3.91 -4.67
CA LEU A 275 -3.29 -2.47 -4.75
C LEU A 275 -2.04 -1.68 -5.13
N THR A 276 -0.88 -2.06 -4.58
CA THR A 276 0.41 -1.42 -4.89
C THR A 276 0.82 -1.68 -6.33
N MET A 277 0.68 -2.92 -6.83
CA MET A 277 1.00 -3.26 -8.23
C MET A 277 0.10 -2.53 -9.22
N PHE A 278 -1.22 -2.48 -8.97
CA PHE A 278 -2.13 -1.69 -9.79
C PHE A 278 -1.82 -0.20 -9.76
N GLY A 279 -1.49 0.34 -8.57
CA GLY A 279 -1.07 1.73 -8.41
C GLY A 279 0.20 2.03 -9.18
N LEU A 280 1.22 1.16 -9.08
CA LEU A 280 2.51 1.35 -9.74
C LEU A 280 2.40 1.23 -11.27
N LEU A 281 1.83 0.14 -11.77
CA LEU A 281 1.76 -0.12 -13.20
C LEU A 281 0.69 0.72 -13.89
N GLY A 282 -0.54 0.74 -13.32
CA GLY A 282 -1.66 1.49 -13.89
C GLY A 282 -1.57 2.98 -13.59
N GLY A 283 -1.29 3.35 -12.34
CA GLY A 283 -1.20 4.74 -11.93
C GLY A 283 0.10 5.39 -12.38
N THR A 284 1.22 4.99 -11.78
CA THR A 284 2.51 5.64 -12.05
C THR A 284 2.99 5.39 -13.48
N GLY A 285 2.90 4.16 -13.99
CA GLY A 285 3.36 3.82 -15.33
C GLY A 285 2.52 4.48 -16.42
N LEU A 286 1.23 4.12 -16.51
CA LEU A 286 0.36 4.64 -17.58
C LEU A 286 -0.01 6.10 -17.35
N GLY A 287 -0.35 6.48 -16.10
CA GLY A 287 -0.73 7.85 -15.76
C GLY A 287 0.44 8.83 -15.91
N GLY A 288 1.64 8.43 -15.47
CA GLY A 288 2.86 9.20 -15.67
C GLY A 288 3.24 9.32 -17.14
N GLY A 289 3.13 8.22 -17.91
CA GLY A 289 3.36 8.24 -19.35
C GLY A 289 2.42 9.18 -20.11
N LEU A 290 1.14 9.17 -19.76
CA LEU A 290 0.16 10.12 -20.29
C LEU A 290 0.51 11.57 -19.93
N ALA A 291 0.85 11.82 -18.67
CA ALA A 291 1.22 13.17 -18.23
C ALA A 291 2.47 13.68 -18.97
N ALA A 292 3.48 12.84 -19.17
CA ALA A 292 4.67 13.20 -19.93
C ALA A 292 4.34 13.50 -21.41
N ALA A 293 3.47 12.71 -22.03
CA ALA A 293 3.02 12.94 -23.41
C ALA A 293 2.24 14.27 -23.54
N PHE A 294 1.34 14.54 -22.59
CA PHE A 294 0.59 15.80 -22.56
C PHE A 294 1.50 17.00 -22.28
N GLU A 295 2.46 16.86 -21.33
CA GLU A 295 3.43 17.92 -21.04
C GLU A 295 4.26 18.26 -22.28
N TYR A 296 4.74 17.24 -23.01
CA TYR A 296 5.49 17.44 -24.24
C TYR A 296 4.63 18.13 -25.32
N THR A 297 3.41 17.64 -25.57
CA THR A 297 2.56 18.15 -26.67
C THR A 297 2.01 19.54 -26.38
N PHE A 298 1.54 19.80 -25.16
CA PHE A 298 1.02 21.11 -24.76
C PHE A 298 2.13 22.10 -24.44
N GLY A 299 3.32 21.63 -24.02
CA GLY A 299 4.52 22.45 -23.87
C GLY A 299 4.94 23.14 -25.17
N LEU A 300 4.73 22.50 -26.32
CA LEU A 300 4.91 23.15 -27.65
C LEU A 300 3.98 24.36 -27.85
N MET A 301 2.88 24.42 -27.12
CA MET A 301 1.92 25.54 -27.12
C MET A 301 2.08 26.46 -25.91
N HIS A 302 3.15 26.31 -25.14
CA HIS A 302 3.41 27.03 -23.89
C HIS A 302 2.31 26.84 -22.82
N LEU A 303 1.74 25.63 -22.74
CA LEU A 303 0.69 25.27 -21.79
C LEU A 303 1.17 24.13 -20.86
N PRO A 304 0.74 24.11 -19.58
CA PRO A 304 1.15 23.09 -18.60
C PRO A 304 0.35 21.79 -18.78
N GLY A 305 0.74 20.96 -19.76
CA GLY A 305 0.00 19.78 -20.17
C GLY A 305 -0.22 18.75 -19.07
N ALA A 306 0.78 18.49 -18.25
CA ALA A 306 0.69 17.54 -17.15
C ALA A 306 -0.31 18.00 -16.06
N LEU A 307 -0.46 19.32 -15.82
CA LEU A 307 -1.45 19.82 -14.87
C LEU A 307 -2.89 19.59 -15.31
N TYR A 308 -3.17 19.61 -16.63
CA TYR A 308 -4.49 19.22 -17.12
C TYR A 308 -4.77 17.74 -16.83
N VAL A 309 -3.77 16.87 -16.98
CA VAL A 309 -3.89 15.45 -16.60
C VAL A 309 -4.13 15.33 -15.10
N VAL A 310 -3.40 16.08 -14.25
CA VAL A 310 -3.62 16.15 -12.80
C VAL A 310 -5.07 16.50 -12.48
N ALA A 311 -5.61 17.56 -13.09
CA ALA A 311 -6.99 18.02 -12.85
C ALA A 311 -8.02 16.95 -13.24
N VAL A 312 -7.89 16.36 -14.44
CA VAL A 312 -8.81 15.33 -14.94
C VAL A 312 -8.75 14.07 -14.08
N VAL A 313 -7.55 13.59 -13.74
CA VAL A 313 -7.37 12.41 -12.89
C VAL A 313 -7.89 12.66 -11.47
N ALA A 314 -7.73 13.87 -10.93
CA ALA A 314 -8.26 14.23 -9.62
C ALA A 314 -9.81 14.23 -9.62
N VAL A 315 -10.47 14.77 -10.65
CA VAL A 315 -11.93 14.68 -10.80
C VAL A 315 -12.36 13.21 -10.90
N ALA A 316 -11.72 12.43 -11.76
CA ALA A 316 -12.01 11.00 -11.90
C ALA A 316 -11.83 10.25 -10.56
N GLY A 317 -10.75 10.53 -9.83
CA GLY A 317 -10.46 9.98 -8.51
C GLY A 317 -11.54 10.29 -7.48
N ALA A 318 -12.03 11.53 -7.43
CA ALA A 318 -13.13 11.94 -6.56
C ALA A 318 -14.41 11.15 -6.87
N VAL A 319 -14.79 11.04 -8.15
CA VAL A 319 -15.98 10.28 -8.59
C VAL A 319 -15.82 8.78 -8.29
N LEU A 320 -14.65 8.19 -8.59
CA LEU A 320 -14.38 6.78 -8.34
C LEU A 320 -14.41 6.45 -6.84
N THR A 321 -13.95 7.36 -6.00
CA THR A 321 -13.98 7.19 -4.54
C THR A 321 -15.41 7.11 -4.02
N MET A 322 -16.35 7.86 -4.60
CA MET A 322 -17.76 7.82 -4.22
C MET A 322 -18.47 6.50 -4.62
N ARG A 323 -17.82 5.66 -5.44
CA ARG A 323 -18.31 4.30 -5.76
C ARG A 323 -17.92 3.26 -4.70
N ILE A 324 -17.05 3.60 -3.74
CA ILE A 324 -16.73 2.73 -2.61
C ILE A 324 -18.01 2.51 -1.80
N PRO A 325 -18.32 1.28 -1.38
CA PRO A 325 -19.54 0.97 -0.66
C PRO A 325 -19.71 1.77 0.65
N LYS A 326 -20.95 2.13 0.98
CA LYS A 326 -21.25 2.97 2.16
C LYS A 326 -20.95 2.28 3.49
N TRP A 327 -21.03 0.96 3.58
CA TRP A 327 -20.75 0.23 4.83
C TRP A 327 -19.32 0.43 5.35
N VAL A 328 -18.38 0.86 4.48
CA VAL A 328 -17.00 1.17 4.88
C VAL A 328 -16.94 2.36 5.86
N GLU A 329 -17.98 3.19 5.90
CA GLU A 329 -18.08 4.37 6.76
C GLU A 329 -18.56 4.05 8.19
N VAL A 330 -19.13 2.85 8.41
CA VAL A 330 -19.64 2.45 9.72
C VAL A 330 -18.48 2.14 10.65
N THR A 331 -18.31 2.94 11.71
CA THR A 331 -17.24 2.79 12.70
C THR A 331 -17.77 2.40 14.08
N GLU A 332 -19.07 2.06 14.18
CA GLU A 332 -19.69 1.60 15.43
C GLU A 332 -18.97 0.37 15.96
N GLY A 333 -18.58 0.41 17.24
CA GLY A 333 -17.84 -0.66 17.89
C GLY A 333 -16.34 -0.72 17.58
N GLU A 334 -15.75 0.23 16.84
CA GLU A 334 -14.29 0.33 16.73
C GLU A 334 -13.63 0.72 18.05
N VAL A 335 -12.59 0.00 18.42
CA VAL A 335 -11.74 0.32 19.58
C VAL A 335 -10.46 0.98 19.06
N PRO A 336 -10.17 2.23 19.46
CA PRO A 336 -8.96 2.92 19.03
C PRO A 336 -7.70 2.19 19.47
N ALA A 337 -6.76 1.94 18.56
CA ALA A 337 -5.46 1.38 18.91
C ALA A 337 -4.57 2.43 19.59
N THR A 338 -3.62 2.02 20.44
CA THR A 338 -2.62 2.91 21.03
C THR A 338 -1.22 2.37 20.84
N LEU A 339 -0.28 3.28 20.54
CA LEU A 339 1.15 2.96 20.41
C LEU A 339 1.82 2.85 21.77
N SER A 340 1.38 3.66 22.74
CA SER A 340 1.92 3.64 24.09
C SER A 340 1.39 2.45 24.89
N TYR A 341 2.25 1.86 25.70
CA TYR A 341 1.94 0.75 26.60
C TYR A 341 2.41 1.10 28.00
N HIS A 342 1.49 1.05 28.95
CA HIS A 342 1.79 1.16 30.38
C HIS A 342 1.38 -0.15 31.04
N ALA A 343 2.30 -0.75 31.79
CA ALA A 343 2.02 -2.02 32.47
C ALA A 343 0.83 -1.85 33.44
N PRO A 344 0.01 -2.89 33.64
CA PRO A 344 -1.18 -2.83 34.53
C PRO A 344 -0.87 -2.31 35.94
N THR A 345 0.33 -2.57 36.45
CA THR A 345 0.80 -2.11 37.78
C THR A 345 0.96 -0.58 37.83
N GLU A 346 1.25 0.07 36.72
CA GLU A 346 1.42 1.52 36.61
C GLU A 346 0.06 2.22 36.44
N GLN A 347 -0.91 1.54 35.81
CA GLN A 347 -2.29 2.03 35.67
C GLN A 347 -3.02 2.08 37.01
N LEU A 348 -2.70 1.19 37.95
CA LEU A 348 -3.26 1.20 39.31
C LEU A 348 -2.76 2.41 40.16
N ARG A 349 -1.59 2.97 39.82
CA ARG A 349 -1.03 4.15 40.52
C ARG A 349 -1.63 5.47 40.07
N HIS A 350 -2.15 5.51 38.82
CA HIS A 350 -2.77 6.71 38.25
C HIS A 350 -4.09 6.34 37.56
N PRO A 351 -5.20 6.18 38.32
CA PRO A 351 -6.50 5.94 37.75
C PRO A 351 -6.96 7.21 37.01
N HIS A 352 -6.70 7.23 35.69
CA HIS A 352 -7.31 8.25 34.83
C HIS A 352 -8.79 7.91 34.65
N HIS A 353 -9.65 8.70 35.31
CA HIS A 353 -11.06 8.73 35.04
C HIS A 353 -11.29 9.15 33.59
N ASP A 354 -12.18 8.44 32.86
CA ASP A 354 -12.75 8.78 31.56
C ASP A 354 -11.90 8.53 30.29
N GLN A 355 -11.04 7.52 30.22
CA GLN A 355 -10.54 7.11 28.93
C GLN A 355 -11.33 5.88 28.40
N SER A 356 -12.00 6.06 27.24
CA SER A 356 -12.54 4.95 26.46
C SER A 356 -11.47 3.87 26.27
N PRO A 357 -11.80 2.57 26.35
CA PRO A 357 -10.85 1.49 26.24
C PRO A 357 -10.06 1.61 24.94
N ARG A 358 -8.73 1.57 25.03
CA ARG A 358 -7.81 1.62 23.89
C ARG A 358 -7.09 0.31 23.79
N GLN A 359 -7.00 -0.22 22.58
CA GLN A 359 -6.29 -1.48 22.31
C GLN A 359 -4.77 -1.22 22.20
N PRO A 360 -3.93 -1.70 23.13
CA PRO A 360 -2.48 -1.61 22.99
C PRO A 360 -1.97 -2.57 21.90
N LEU A 361 -0.91 -2.16 21.22
CA LEU A 361 -0.23 -2.98 20.22
C LEU A 361 0.73 -3.97 20.89
N GLY A 362 0.82 -5.19 20.37
CA GLY A 362 1.76 -6.21 20.83
C GLY A 362 3.22 -5.91 20.42
N ARG A 363 4.16 -6.66 21.02
CA ARG A 363 5.61 -6.53 20.75
C ARG A 363 5.95 -6.74 19.28
N ASN A 364 5.37 -7.73 18.63
CA ASN A 364 5.62 -8.02 17.21
C ASN A 364 5.29 -6.80 16.33
N ILE A 365 4.15 -6.16 16.58
CA ILE A 365 3.69 -4.99 15.83
C ILE A 365 4.62 -3.81 16.07
N ILE A 366 4.99 -3.52 17.33
CA ILE A 366 5.86 -2.40 17.67
C ILE A 366 7.27 -2.60 17.11
N THR A 367 7.82 -3.81 17.20
CA THR A 367 9.11 -4.13 16.56
C THR A 367 9.05 -3.91 15.06
N SER A 368 7.98 -4.41 14.43
CA SER A 368 7.77 -4.22 12.99
C SER A 368 7.56 -2.76 12.62
N LEU A 369 6.89 -1.98 13.46
CA LEU A 369 6.69 -0.55 13.24
C LEU A 369 8.01 0.22 13.30
N TRP A 370 8.85 0.00 14.32
CA TRP A 370 10.17 0.64 14.44
C TRP A 370 11.07 0.33 13.25
N GLY A 371 11.17 -0.95 12.85
CA GLY A 371 11.96 -1.33 11.68
C GLY A 371 11.44 -0.69 10.39
N ASN A 372 10.12 -0.68 10.18
CA ASN A 372 9.54 0.00 9.02
C ASN A 372 9.76 1.52 9.05
N CYS A 373 9.71 2.18 10.22
CA CYS A 373 10.03 3.60 10.35
C CYS A 373 11.48 3.88 9.95
N THR A 374 12.42 3.04 10.43
CA THR A 374 13.83 3.15 10.08
C THR A 374 14.04 3.03 8.57
N ILE A 375 13.45 2.02 7.93
CA ILE A 375 13.51 1.82 6.48
C ILE A 375 12.85 3.00 5.74
N LYS A 376 11.70 3.48 6.21
CA LYS A 376 10.97 4.60 5.60
C LYS A 376 11.73 5.93 5.66
N ALA A 377 12.53 6.15 6.70
CA ALA A 377 13.42 7.31 6.76
C ALA A 377 14.43 7.29 5.61
N LEU A 378 15.06 6.14 5.33
CA LEU A 378 15.96 6.03 4.17
C LEU A 378 15.23 6.21 2.84
N VAL A 379 14.00 5.69 2.71
CA VAL A 379 13.19 5.91 1.50
C VAL A 379 12.91 7.40 1.28
N GLY A 380 12.55 8.15 2.33
CA GLY A 380 12.35 9.59 2.25
C GLY A 380 13.61 10.34 1.85
N PHE A 381 14.75 9.97 2.40
CA PHE A 381 16.06 10.49 2.01
C PHE A 381 16.35 10.20 0.53
N LEU A 382 16.24 8.96 0.08
CA LEU A 382 16.49 8.57 -1.31
C LEU A 382 15.51 9.17 -2.31
N PHE A 383 14.35 9.62 -1.88
CA PHE A 383 13.38 10.30 -2.74
C PHE A 383 13.81 11.74 -3.08
N LEU A 384 14.36 12.46 -2.12
CA LEU A 384 14.71 13.88 -2.28
C LEU A 384 16.21 14.10 -2.56
N TYR A 385 17.09 13.44 -1.81
CA TYR A 385 18.53 13.67 -1.85
C TYR A 385 19.18 13.56 -3.23
N PRO A 386 18.84 12.54 -4.07
CA PRO A 386 19.45 12.41 -5.39
C PRO A 386 19.18 13.60 -6.32
N ALA A 387 18.03 14.27 -6.16
CA ALA A 387 17.70 15.45 -6.94
C ALA A 387 18.64 16.63 -6.61
N PHE A 388 19.00 16.78 -5.34
CA PHE A 388 19.99 17.80 -4.92
C PHE A 388 21.41 17.45 -5.34
N VAL A 389 21.80 16.18 -5.25
CA VAL A 389 23.09 15.70 -5.77
C VAL A 389 23.19 15.93 -7.28
N ALA A 390 22.18 15.56 -8.04
CA ALA A 390 22.16 15.76 -9.49
C ALA A 390 22.36 17.23 -9.88
N LYS A 391 21.82 18.14 -9.07
CA LYS A 391 21.87 19.58 -9.35
C LYS A 391 23.15 20.26 -8.84
N SER A 392 23.76 19.76 -7.77
CA SER A 392 24.97 20.37 -7.19
C SER A 392 26.21 20.23 -8.08
N HIS A 393 26.22 19.27 -8.95
CA HIS A 393 27.21 19.15 -9.99
C HIS A 393 26.74 20.04 -11.15
N ASP A 394 27.52 21.00 -11.58
CA ASP A 394 27.28 21.79 -12.80
C ASP A 394 27.33 20.91 -14.07
N ALA A 395 26.94 19.69 -13.91
CA ALA A 395 26.87 18.67 -14.93
C ALA A 395 25.71 18.94 -15.87
N GLY A 396 25.90 18.77 -17.15
CA GLY A 396 24.87 18.94 -18.17
C GLY A 396 23.65 18.05 -17.90
N ALA A 397 22.54 18.36 -18.54
CA ALA A 397 21.25 17.66 -18.37
C ALA A 397 21.36 16.10 -18.46
N TRP A 398 22.32 15.59 -19.23
CA TRP A 398 22.58 14.16 -19.36
C TRP A 398 23.10 13.50 -18.08
N GLU A 399 24.02 14.17 -17.37
CA GLU A 399 24.53 13.63 -16.09
C GLU A 399 23.48 13.67 -14.99
N GLN A 400 22.66 14.71 -14.97
CA GLN A 400 21.51 14.81 -14.06
C GLN A 400 20.53 13.67 -14.33
N LEU A 401 20.21 13.41 -15.60
CA LEU A 401 19.34 12.30 -16.00
C LEU A 401 19.92 10.93 -15.62
N LYS A 402 21.24 10.74 -15.74
CA LYS A 402 21.90 9.50 -15.31
C LYS A 402 21.74 9.26 -13.80
N ILE A 403 21.97 10.28 -12.97
CA ILE A 403 21.86 10.17 -11.51
C ILE A 403 20.41 9.83 -11.12
N LEU A 404 19.45 10.61 -11.57
CA LEU A 404 18.03 10.44 -11.24
C LEU A 404 17.47 9.16 -11.86
N GLY A 405 17.84 8.88 -13.12
CA GLY A 405 17.38 7.71 -13.85
C GLY A 405 17.90 6.41 -13.23
N LEU A 406 19.17 6.36 -12.85
CA LEU A 406 19.77 5.16 -12.26
C LEU A 406 19.16 4.85 -10.88
N ILE A 407 19.09 5.85 -10.00
CA ILE A 407 18.53 5.67 -8.64
C ILE A 407 17.03 5.40 -8.72
N GLY A 408 16.30 6.13 -9.58
CA GLY A 408 14.86 5.92 -9.78
C GLY A 408 14.52 4.55 -10.37
N ALA A 409 15.28 4.10 -11.39
CA ALA A 409 15.12 2.77 -11.96
C ALA A 409 15.45 1.67 -10.95
N ALA A 410 16.54 1.80 -10.20
CA ALA A 410 16.93 0.88 -9.15
C ALA A 410 15.83 0.77 -8.07
N ALA A 411 15.30 1.91 -7.61
CA ALA A 411 14.21 1.94 -6.65
C ALA A 411 12.92 1.32 -7.22
N GLY A 412 12.57 1.60 -8.47
CA GLY A 412 11.41 1.02 -9.16
C GLY A 412 11.50 -0.50 -9.28
N ILE A 413 12.64 -1.01 -9.78
CA ILE A 413 12.91 -2.45 -9.91
C ILE A 413 12.86 -3.12 -8.53
N GLY A 414 13.51 -2.53 -7.52
CA GLY A 414 13.49 -3.04 -6.15
C GLY A 414 12.07 -3.12 -5.59
N ASN A 415 11.26 -2.09 -5.80
CA ASN A 415 9.87 -2.06 -5.33
C ASN A 415 9.03 -3.17 -5.99
N ILE A 416 9.13 -3.36 -7.31
CA ILE A 416 8.43 -4.43 -8.03
C ILE A 416 8.87 -5.80 -7.51
N ALA A 417 10.19 -6.03 -7.43
CA ALA A 417 10.74 -7.31 -6.95
C ALA A 417 10.31 -7.59 -5.50
N GLY A 418 10.35 -6.60 -4.62
CA GLY A 418 9.91 -6.71 -3.25
C GLY A 418 8.42 -7.02 -3.09
N ASN A 419 7.56 -6.40 -3.89
CA ASN A 419 6.12 -6.69 -3.90
C ASN A 419 5.81 -8.11 -4.42
N ILE A 420 6.51 -8.57 -5.47
CA ILE A 420 6.38 -9.94 -5.96
C ILE A 420 6.86 -10.95 -4.91
N ALA A 421 7.99 -10.67 -4.27
CA ALA A 421 8.53 -11.52 -3.20
C ALA A 421 7.57 -11.57 -2.01
N SER A 422 7.06 -10.43 -1.52
CA SER A 422 6.16 -10.37 -0.38
C SER A 422 4.86 -11.16 -0.61
N ALA A 423 4.32 -11.16 -1.83
CA ALA A 423 3.12 -11.91 -2.18
C ALA A 423 3.32 -13.44 -2.14
N ARG A 424 4.58 -13.91 -2.29
CA ARG A 424 4.95 -15.34 -2.28
C ARG A 424 5.51 -15.83 -0.96
N LEU A 425 6.01 -14.95 -0.12
CA LEU A 425 6.60 -15.30 1.17
C LEU A 425 5.52 -15.75 2.16
N LYS A 426 5.72 -16.92 2.75
CA LYS A 426 4.97 -17.35 3.93
C LYS A 426 5.60 -16.65 5.15
N LEU A 427 4.96 -15.62 5.66
CA LEU A 427 5.44 -14.79 6.76
C LEU A 427 5.18 -15.49 8.12
N GLY A 428 5.90 -16.57 8.41
CA GLY A 428 5.75 -17.29 9.67
C GLY A 428 6.19 -16.48 10.91
N HIS A 429 7.21 -15.64 10.76
CA HIS A 429 7.75 -14.76 11.81
C HIS A 429 7.93 -13.32 11.29
N PRO A 430 6.84 -12.54 11.18
CA PRO A 430 6.90 -11.22 10.54
C PRO A 430 7.91 -10.26 11.18
N ALA A 431 8.01 -10.22 12.51
CA ALA A 431 8.94 -9.36 13.23
C ALA A 431 10.41 -9.67 12.89
N GLN A 432 10.79 -10.96 12.72
CA GLN A 432 12.14 -11.35 12.31
C GLN A 432 12.48 -10.85 10.89
N VAL A 433 11.52 -10.94 9.98
CA VAL A 433 11.71 -10.46 8.60
C VAL A 433 12.02 -8.98 8.60
N VAL A 434 11.28 -8.19 9.38
CA VAL A 434 11.51 -6.76 9.51
C VAL A 434 12.87 -6.45 10.15
N VAL A 435 13.25 -7.15 11.21
CA VAL A 435 14.58 -6.98 11.84
C VAL A 435 15.70 -7.21 10.83
N ARG A 436 15.65 -8.34 10.10
CA ARG A 436 16.65 -8.66 9.07
C ARG A 436 16.68 -7.61 7.95
N ALA A 437 15.52 -7.16 7.47
CA ALA A 437 15.42 -6.13 6.47
C ALA A 437 16.01 -4.80 6.97
N THR A 438 15.77 -4.41 8.22
CA THR A 438 16.32 -3.20 8.82
C THR A 438 17.85 -3.26 8.94
N VAL A 439 18.39 -4.42 9.34
CA VAL A 439 19.86 -4.65 9.38
C VAL A 439 20.46 -4.48 7.97
N ILE A 440 19.88 -5.15 6.97
CA ILE A 440 20.37 -5.09 5.58
C ILE A 440 20.34 -3.66 5.06
N VAL A 441 19.23 -2.95 5.25
CA VAL A 441 19.05 -1.57 4.78
C VAL A 441 20.03 -0.61 5.45
N THR A 442 20.22 -0.75 6.77
CA THR A 442 21.20 0.07 7.50
C THR A 442 22.64 -0.23 7.04
N ALA A 443 22.98 -1.50 6.84
CA ALA A 443 24.29 -1.88 6.31
C ALA A 443 24.53 -1.33 4.88
N CYS A 444 23.50 -1.36 4.01
CA CYS A 444 23.59 -0.76 2.67
C CYS A 444 23.77 0.76 2.71
N ALA A 445 23.12 1.45 3.64
CA ALA A 445 23.31 2.90 3.82
C ALA A 445 24.74 3.22 4.28
N ILE A 446 25.28 2.45 5.24
CA ILE A 446 26.67 2.58 5.70
C ILE A 446 27.66 2.27 4.56
N ALA A 447 27.41 1.21 3.79
CA ALA A 447 28.24 0.87 2.64
C ALA A 447 28.24 2.00 1.59
N ALA A 448 27.09 2.64 1.34
CA ALA A 448 26.99 3.79 0.45
C ALA A 448 27.72 5.03 1.00
N ALA A 449 27.71 5.24 2.33
CA ALA A 449 28.49 6.28 2.97
C ALA A 449 30.01 6.06 2.79
N VAL A 450 30.47 4.82 3.02
CA VAL A 450 31.92 4.48 2.89
C VAL A 450 32.39 4.53 1.44
N ALA A 451 31.57 4.02 0.50
CA ALA A 451 31.91 3.99 -0.91
C ALA A 451 31.83 5.37 -1.59
N GLY A 452 30.94 6.25 -1.16
CA GLY A 452 30.76 7.61 -1.67
C GLY A 452 30.48 7.72 -3.16
N ASN A 453 29.97 6.65 -3.80
CA ASN A 453 29.76 6.61 -5.24
C ASN A 453 28.32 6.26 -5.64
N LEU A 454 27.95 6.68 -6.86
CA LEU A 454 26.60 6.56 -7.39
C LEU A 454 26.11 5.10 -7.54
N MET A 455 27.02 4.17 -7.89
CA MET A 455 26.62 2.77 -8.12
C MET A 455 26.20 2.08 -6.83
N VAL A 456 26.92 2.32 -5.73
CA VAL A 456 26.56 1.76 -4.42
C VAL A 456 25.31 2.46 -3.87
N ALA A 457 25.14 3.77 -4.13
CA ALA A 457 23.91 4.48 -3.80
C ALA A 457 22.68 3.89 -4.55
N ALA A 458 22.83 3.57 -5.84
CA ALA A 458 21.76 2.92 -6.62
C ALA A 458 21.47 1.50 -6.12
N ALA A 459 22.50 0.72 -5.77
CA ALA A 459 22.33 -0.60 -5.15
C ALA A 459 21.59 -0.49 -3.80
N ALA A 460 21.95 0.50 -2.96
CA ALA A 460 21.24 0.78 -1.72
C ALA A 460 19.77 1.16 -1.97
N ALA A 461 19.47 1.94 -3.01
CA ALA A 461 18.12 2.30 -3.40
C ALA A 461 17.29 1.08 -3.83
N LEU A 462 17.87 0.17 -4.63
CA LEU A 462 17.24 -1.08 -5.06
C LEU A 462 16.89 -1.97 -3.86
N ILE A 463 17.88 -2.23 -3.00
CA ILE A 463 17.72 -3.10 -1.83
C ILE A 463 16.72 -2.49 -0.83
N THR A 464 16.83 -1.18 -0.57
CA THR A 464 15.92 -0.46 0.33
C THR A 464 14.48 -0.51 -0.16
N SER A 465 14.26 -0.35 -1.47
CA SER A 465 12.92 -0.38 -2.05
C SER A 465 12.31 -1.79 -1.98
N ALA A 466 13.09 -2.84 -2.24
CA ALA A 466 12.65 -4.21 -2.07
C ALA A 466 12.36 -4.54 -0.61
N ALA A 467 13.26 -4.16 0.30
CA ALA A 467 13.09 -4.36 1.74
C ALA A 467 11.86 -3.61 2.28
N THR A 468 11.56 -2.41 1.77
CA THR A 468 10.37 -1.63 2.12
C THR A 468 9.09 -2.41 1.85
N ALA A 469 8.95 -3.00 0.65
CA ALA A 469 7.77 -3.77 0.30
C ALA A 469 7.59 -5.01 1.18
N ILE A 470 8.67 -5.76 1.43
CA ILE A 470 8.66 -6.96 2.27
C ILE A 470 8.38 -6.62 3.73
N SER A 471 9.02 -5.58 4.27
CA SER A 471 8.82 -5.14 5.66
C SER A 471 7.43 -4.59 5.91
N LYS A 472 6.87 -3.85 4.94
CA LYS A 472 5.49 -3.36 5.02
C LYS A 472 4.49 -4.51 5.01
N ALA A 473 4.67 -5.50 4.14
CA ALA A 473 3.85 -6.70 4.13
C ALA A 473 3.92 -7.47 5.46
N SER A 474 5.10 -7.53 6.07
CA SER A 474 5.29 -8.17 7.39
C SER A 474 4.59 -7.40 8.51
N LEU A 475 4.63 -6.06 8.50
CA LEU A 475 3.88 -5.23 9.45
C LEU A 475 2.37 -5.43 9.28
N ASP A 476 1.89 -5.44 8.03
CA ASP A 476 0.48 -5.64 7.72
C ASP A 476 -0.01 -7.02 8.17
N ALA A 477 0.82 -8.06 8.02
CA ALA A 477 0.54 -9.39 8.53
C ALA A 477 0.43 -9.41 10.07
N SER A 478 1.37 -8.75 10.78
CA SER A 478 1.31 -8.63 12.24
C SER A 478 0.04 -7.90 12.70
N LEU A 479 -0.32 -6.79 12.04
CA LEU A 479 -1.53 -6.03 12.36
C LEU A 479 -2.80 -6.85 12.14
N GLN A 480 -2.82 -7.72 11.11
CA GLN A 480 -3.96 -8.57 10.80
C GLN A 480 -4.10 -9.73 11.78
N HIS A 481 -2.98 -10.36 12.18
CA HIS A 481 -3.01 -11.58 12.99
C HIS A 481 -3.07 -11.30 14.49
N ASP A 482 -2.37 -10.28 14.96
CA ASP A 482 -2.19 -10.03 16.39
C ASP A 482 -3.30 -9.17 17.00
N LEU A 483 -4.09 -8.43 16.18
CA LEU A 483 -5.10 -7.51 16.66
C LEU A 483 -6.53 -8.02 16.50
N PRO A 484 -7.42 -7.72 17.48
CA PRO A 484 -8.84 -7.88 17.32
C PRO A 484 -9.36 -7.08 16.12
N GLU A 485 -10.37 -7.58 15.44
CA GLU A 485 -10.92 -6.96 14.23
C GLU A 485 -11.37 -5.51 14.46
N LYS A 486 -12.00 -5.25 15.62
CA LYS A 486 -12.50 -3.93 16.02
C LYS A 486 -11.43 -2.84 16.10
N SER A 487 -10.15 -3.19 16.28
CA SER A 487 -9.04 -2.22 16.41
C SER A 487 -8.12 -2.16 15.19
N ARG A 488 -8.27 -3.08 14.22
CA ARG A 488 -7.37 -3.18 13.05
C ARG A 488 -7.36 -1.88 12.24
N ALA A 489 -8.53 -1.33 11.90
CA ALA A 489 -8.60 -0.13 11.05
C ALA A 489 -7.90 1.08 11.69
N SER A 490 -8.10 1.31 12.99
CA SER A 490 -7.41 2.36 13.75
C SER A 490 -5.89 2.10 13.80
N ALA A 491 -5.46 0.86 14.05
CA ALA A 491 -4.05 0.50 14.10
C ALA A 491 -3.34 0.71 12.75
N PHE A 492 -3.98 0.34 11.64
CA PHE A 492 -3.46 0.59 10.30
C PHE A 492 -3.29 2.08 10.01
N GLY A 493 -4.31 2.89 10.31
CA GLY A 493 -4.24 4.34 10.12
C GLY A 493 -3.12 4.99 10.94
N ARG A 494 -2.99 4.63 12.22
CA ARG A 494 -1.94 5.15 13.11
C ARG A 494 -0.55 4.70 12.69
N SER A 495 -0.38 3.42 12.34
CA SER A 495 0.90 2.90 11.84
C SER A 495 1.33 3.63 10.58
N GLU A 496 0.42 3.84 9.63
CA GLU A 496 0.73 4.57 8.40
C GLU A 496 1.12 6.03 8.68
N SER A 497 0.44 6.70 9.60
CA SER A 497 0.78 8.08 10.00
C SER A 497 2.22 8.18 10.54
N VAL A 498 2.63 7.24 11.38
CA VAL A 498 4.00 7.19 11.92
C VAL A 498 5.03 6.88 10.83
N LEU A 499 4.69 5.99 9.90
CA LEU A 499 5.55 5.70 8.74
C LEU A 499 5.73 6.91 7.83
N GLN A 500 4.69 7.71 7.62
CA GLN A 500 4.79 8.94 6.83
C GLN A 500 5.64 10.00 7.55
N LEU A 501 5.55 10.11 8.88
CA LEU A 501 6.42 11.00 9.66
C LEU A 501 7.90 10.60 9.52
N ALA A 502 8.22 9.31 9.62
CA ALA A 502 9.58 8.80 9.42
C ALA A 502 10.11 9.10 8.01
N TRP A 503 9.25 8.96 6.99
CA TRP A 503 9.58 9.33 5.61
C TRP A 503 9.93 10.82 5.47
N VAL A 504 9.15 11.70 6.12
CA VAL A 504 9.38 13.16 6.12
C VAL A 504 10.69 13.51 6.80
N ILE A 505 11.00 12.89 7.94
CA ILE A 505 12.26 13.13 8.66
C ILE A 505 13.46 12.76 7.78
N GLY A 506 13.41 11.59 7.13
CA GLY A 506 14.46 11.17 6.20
C GLY A 506 14.60 12.11 5.00
N GLY A 507 13.47 12.53 4.42
CA GLY A 507 13.45 13.52 3.33
C GLY A 507 14.03 14.87 3.75
N ALA A 508 13.71 15.35 4.95
CA ALA A 508 14.27 16.60 5.50
C ALA A 508 15.80 16.53 5.64
N ILE A 509 16.34 15.41 6.10
CA ILE A 509 17.80 15.20 6.14
C ILE A 509 18.38 15.31 4.72
N GLY A 510 17.74 14.65 3.72
CA GLY A 510 18.18 14.70 2.33
C GLY A 510 18.20 16.11 1.72
N VAL A 511 17.31 16.99 2.19
CA VAL A 511 17.24 18.40 1.75
C VAL A 511 18.28 19.27 2.44
N LEU A 512 18.49 19.07 3.74
CA LEU A 512 19.30 19.96 4.59
C LEU A 512 20.80 19.66 4.55
N ILE A 513 21.18 18.44 4.12
CA ILE A 513 22.57 17.99 4.18
C ILE A 513 23.35 18.39 2.90
N TYR A 514 24.67 18.39 2.99
CA TYR A 514 25.56 18.60 1.85
C TYR A 514 25.36 17.53 0.78
N THR A 515 25.57 17.91 -0.48
CA THR A 515 25.29 17.07 -1.66
C THR A 515 26.38 16.05 -2.00
N ASP A 516 27.44 15.98 -1.20
CA ASP A 516 28.44 14.92 -1.32
C ASP A 516 27.85 13.58 -0.86
N LEU A 517 27.87 12.56 -1.71
CA LEU A 517 27.21 11.27 -1.45
C LEU A 517 27.61 10.65 -0.10
N TRP A 518 28.92 10.67 0.24
CA TRP A 518 29.39 10.13 1.50
C TRP A 518 28.85 10.88 2.72
N VAL A 519 28.74 12.22 2.64
CA VAL A 519 28.18 13.06 3.71
C VAL A 519 26.71 12.76 3.91
N GLY A 520 25.94 12.74 2.81
CA GLY A 520 24.49 12.47 2.86
C GLY A 520 24.18 11.10 3.44
N PHE A 521 24.86 10.06 2.95
CA PHE A 521 24.66 8.71 3.48
C PHE A 521 25.19 8.53 4.90
N THR A 522 26.23 9.25 5.32
CA THR A 522 26.69 9.27 6.72
C THR A 522 25.62 9.89 7.62
N ALA A 523 25.05 11.01 7.23
CA ALA A 523 24.02 11.70 8.00
C ALA A 523 22.75 10.84 8.17
N ILE A 524 22.27 10.22 7.09
CA ILE A 524 21.12 9.34 7.23
C ILE A 524 21.46 8.08 8.04
N SER A 525 22.64 7.50 7.91
CA SER A 525 23.08 6.36 8.70
C SER A 525 23.11 6.67 10.20
N ALA A 526 23.48 7.89 10.59
CA ALA A 526 23.41 8.35 11.97
C ALA A 526 21.98 8.32 12.56
N LEU A 527 20.94 8.47 11.72
CA LEU A 527 19.54 8.26 12.11
C LEU A 527 19.14 6.79 12.09
N LEU A 528 19.62 6.01 11.10
CA LEU A 528 19.22 4.60 10.94
C LEU A 528 19.78 3.72 12.06
N ILE A 529 20.99 3.99 12.57
CA ILE A 529 21.64 3.21 13.63
C ILE A 529 20.80 3.18 14.92
N PRO A 530 20.38 4.31 15.51
CA PRO A 530 19.50 4.28 16.68
C PRO A 530 18.12 3.68 16.37
N GLY A 531 17.58 3.85 15.16
CA GLY A 531 16.35 3.19 14.72
C GLY A 531 16.50 1.67 14.68
N LEU A 532 17.61 1.16 14.16
CA LEU A 532 17.95 -0.27 14.19
C LEU A 532 18.14 -0.76 15.63
N ALA A 533 18.86 -0.01 16.47
CA ALA A 533 19.06 -0.36 17.88
C ALA A 533 17.72 -0.48 18.61
N GLN A 534 16.81 0.49 18.44
CA GLN A 534 15.46 0.42 19.01
C GLN A 534 14.65 -0.78 18.48
N THR A 535 14.79 -1.11 17.19
CA THR A 535 14.14 -2.28 16.58
C THR A 535 14.64 -3.58 17.23
N LEU A 536 15.96 -3.74 17.37
CA LEU A 536 16.57 -4.91 17.99
C LEU A 536 16.23 -5.03 19.48
N VAL A 537 16.31 -3.93 20.23
CA VAL A 537 15.94 -3.91 21.65
C VAL A 537 14.45 -4.23 21.82
N SER A 538 13.57 -3.69 20.97
CA SER A 538 12.14 -4.00 21.01
C SER A 538 11.87 -5.48 20.68
N TYR A 539 12.58 -6.05 19.73
CA TYR A 539 12.47 -7.47 19.38
C TYR A 539 12.83 -8.38 20.57
N ASN A 540 13.86 -8.02 21.32
CA ASN A 540 14.31 -8.74 22.52
C ASN A 540 13.47 -8.44 23.79
N GLY A 541 12.42 -7.65 23.69
CA GLY A 541 11.51 -7.35 24.81
C GLY A 541 11.90 -6.16 25.65
N GLY A 542 12.91 -5.39 25.24
CA GLY A 542 13.32 -4.15 25.86
C GLY A 542 12.74 -2.90 25.21
N SER A 543 13.14 -1.74 25.69
CA SER A 543 12.80 -0.45 25.10
C SER A 543 13.88 0.60 25.42
N LEU A 544 14.33 1.35 24.41
CA LEU A 544 15.14 2.55 24.60
C LEU A 544 14.28 3.77 24.94
N ILE A 545 13.03 3.77 24.47
CA ILE A 545 12.07 4.87 24.69
C ILE A 545 10.95 4.33 25.56
N PRO A 546 10.74 4.84 26.78
CA PRO A 546 9.71 4.36 27.69
C PRO A 546 8.30 4.35 27.05
N GLY A 547 7.58 3.25 27.23
CA GLY A 547 6.21 3.09 26.69
C GLY A 547 6.10 2.81 25.19
N LEU A 548 7.19 2.92 24.41
CA LEU A 548 7.17 2.74 22.95
C LEU A 548 8.03 1.55 22.47
N GLY A 549 8.44 0.66 23.35
CA GLY A 549 9.29 -0.49 23.01
C GLY A 549 8.61 -1.83 23.16
N GLY A 550 9.44 -2.87 23.17
CA GLY A 550 9.04 -4.28 23.23
C GLY A 550 8.71 -4.82 24.61
N ASN A 551 8.78 -4.00 25.69
CA ASN A 551 8.45 -4.37 27.07
C ASN A 551 6.94 -4.53 27.27
N ARG A 552 6.33 -5.40 26.47
CA ARG A 552 4.89 -5.69 26.42
C ARG A 552 4.66 -7.13 25.93
N PRO A 553 3.44 -7.67 26.02
CA PRO A 553 3.11 -9.00 25.51
C PRO A 553 3.50 -9.15 24.03
N VAL A 554 3.89 -10.37 23.63
CA VAL A 554 4.30 -10.67 22.25
C VAL A 554 3.16 -10.41 21.26
N LEU A 555 1.97 -10.93 21.61
CA LEU A 555 0.73 -10.64 20.90
C LEU A 555 -0.01 -9.50 21.61
N ALA A 556 -0.86 -8.79 20.90
CA ALA A 556 -1.74 -7.80 21.50
C ALA A 556 -2.67 -8.49 22.51
N GLU A 557 -2.79 -7.91 23.70
CA GLU A 557 -3.77 -8.38 24.66
C GLU A 557 -5.17 -8.20 24.05
N GLN A 558 -5.90 -9.32 23.97
CA GLN A 558 -7.30 -9.25 23.59
C GLN A 558 -8.06 -8.69 24.81
N GLU A 559 -8.86 -7.67 24.59
CA GLU A 559 -9.77 -7.17 25.63
C GLU A 559 -10.75 -8.31 25.95
N GLY A 560 -10.51 -9.00 27.07
CA GLY A 560 -11.42 -10.02 27.59
C GLY A 560 -12.77 -9.37 27.91
N PRO A 561 -13.89 -10.13 27.91
CA PRO A 561 -15.16 -9.61 28.37
C PRO A 561 -14.95 -9.05 29.78
N ARG A 562 -15.26 -7.76 29.98
CA ARG A 562 -15.22 -7.15 31.32
C ARG A 562 -16.04 -8.02 32.25
N PRO A 563 -15.50 -8.42 33.43
CA PRO A 563 -16.35 -9.00 34.44
C PRO A 563 -17.49 -8.03 34.71
N ASP A 564 -18.71 -8.50 34.60
CA ASP A 564 -19.89 -7.71 34.92
C ASP A 564 -19.70 -7.14 36.35
N PRO A 565 -19.71 -5.82 36.56
CA PRO A 565 -19.57 -5.26 37.90
C PRO A 565 -20.59 -5.83 38.90
N ALA A 566 -21.73 -6.34 38.39
CA ALA A 566 -22.75 -7.02 39.17
C ALA A 566 -22.37 -8.46 39.59
N ALA A 567 -21.35 -9.06 38.93
CA ALA A 567 -20.88 -10.41 39.20
C ALA A 567 -19.69 -10.46 40.18
N MET A 568 -19.16 -9.31 40.63
CA MET A 568 -18.11 -9.31 41.63
C MET A 568 -18.70 -9.70 43.02
N PRO A 569 -18.18 -10.77 43.66
CA PRO A 569 -18.61 -11.13 45.02
C PRO A 569 -18.21 -9.98 45.97
N GLY A 570 -19.12 -9.15 46.35
CA GLY A 570 -18.88 -8.03 47.28
C GLY A 570 -19.70 -6.75 46.99
N ALA A 571 -20.30 -6.61 45.81
CA ALA A 571 -21.07 -5.39 45.46
C ALA A 571 -22.45 -5.32 46.12
N ARG A 572 -22.86 -6.32 46.90
CA ARG A 572 -24.18 -6.35 47.62
C ARG A 572 -24.13 -5.98 49.07
N GLN A 573 -23.00 -5.52 49.64
CA GLN A 573 -22.94 -5.09 51.03
C GLN A 573 -22.69 -3.60 51.11
N GLY A 574 -23.74 -2.78 50.97
CA GLY A 574 -23.66 -1.34 51.11
C GLY A 574 -24.98 -0.62 50.89
N ARG A 575 -26.09 -1.21 51.32
CA ARG A 575 -27.34 -0.48 51.53
C ARG A 575 -28.00 -1.05 52.79
N ILE A 576 -27.65 -0.50 53.91
CA ILE A 576 -28.51 -0.37 55.09
C ILE A 576 -28.55 1.12 55.44
#